data_f9948e8832aa452b0b6ec69ec50f4ac4
#
_entry.id   f9948e8832aa452b0b6ec69ec50f4ac4
#
_cell.length_a   1.000
_cell.length_b   1.000
_cell.length_c   1.000
_cell.angle_alpha   90.00
_cell.angle_beta   90.00
_cell.angle_gamma   90.00
#
_symmetry.space_group_name_H-M   'P 1'
#
loop_
_entity.id
_entity.type
_entity.pdbx_description
1 polymer ?
#
loop_
_entity_poly.entity_id
_entity_poly.type
_entity_poly.pdbx_seq_one_letter_code
_entity_poly.pdbx_strand_id
1 'polypeptide(L)'
;MMAEKDRMYSHVEFLTNIYPPRNYENICSLEEAASYIEGEFGKLECTVESQYFMVEGREYRNVIASFNTGKKKRLIVGAHYDVCNGTPGADDNASAVAGLLECARLLDAQKPVLDYRLDFVSFCLEEPPYFRTPDMGSAVHARSLLPFRNDIMGMICLDMIGCFSDEPGSQDIPLKDLRKIFPDTGNFIIVAGRSHQKRFAETVTGLISEKCSVPAFTVTDPRLNSLLELSDHLNYWNYGFNAVMINDTAMLRNKNYHKEGDTIEKLDFVKIAEVVNGCYHAITNIGNPSAFQ
;
A
#
# COMPACT_ATOMS: atom_id res chain seq x y z
N MET A 1 -16.16 -8.89 -11.17
CA MET A 1 -14.80 -9.35 -11.56
C MET A 1 -14.00 -9.39 -10.28
N MET A 2 -13.06 -10.33 -10.15
CA MET A 2 -12.24 -10.51 -8.95
C MET A 2 -10.78 -10.28 -9.31
N ALA A 3 -9.93 -10.08 -8.31
CA ALA A 3 -8.48 -9.98 -8.47
C ALA A 3 -7.88 -11.27 -9.05
N GLU A 4 -6.96 -11.11 -9.98
CA GLU A 4 -6.35 -12.22 -10.73
C GLU A 4 -4.95 -12.50 -10.21
N LYS A 5 -4.79 -13.61 -9.48
CA LYS A 5 -3.51 -13.99 -8.86
C LYS A 5 -2.34 -14.10 -9.85
N ASP A 6 -2.61 -14.58 -11.07
CA ASP A 6 -1.56 -14.79 -12.08
C ASP A 6 -1.04 -13.44 -12.64
N ARG A 7 -1.88 -12.40 -12.69
CA ARG A 7 -1.45 -11.04 -13.02
C ARG A 7 -0.56 -10.46 -11.94
N MET A 8 -1.00 -10.59 -10.68
CA MET A 8 -0.21 -10.10 -9.53
C MET A 8 1.12 -10.85 -9.43
N TYR A 9 1.14 -12.15 -9.69
CA TYR A 9 2.39 -12.92 -9.80
C TYR A 9 3.32 -12.31 -10.86
N SER A 10 2.81 -12.02 -12.06
CA SER A 10 3.61 -11.44 -13.15
C SER A 10 4.15 -10.04 -12.80
N HIS A 11 3.38 -9.21 -12.07
CA HIS A 11 3.86 -7.91 -11.61
C HIS A 11 4.98 -8.05 -10.57
N VAL A 12 4.80 -8.94 -9.58
CA VAL A 12 5.84 -9.22 -8.58
C VAL A 12 7.07 -9.80 -9.25
N GLU A 13 6.91 -10.78 -10.14
CA GLU A 13 8.02 -11.40 -10.88
C GLU A 13 8.82 -10.37 -11.67
N PHE A 14 8.15 -9.46 -12.39
CA PHE A 14 8.85 -8.39 -13.11
C PHE A 14 9.66 -7.51 -12.16
N LEU A 15 9.03 -7.00 -11.09
CA LEU A 15 9.67 -6.06 -10.16
C LEU A 15 10.84 -6.70 -9.41
N THR A 16 10.73 -7.96 -9.01
CA THR A 16 11.79 -8.66 -8.27
C THR A 16 12.97 -9.08 -9.15
N ASN A 17 12.79 -9.16 -10.48
CA ASN A 17 13.84 -9.49 -11.44
C ASN A 17 14.64 -8.28 -11.93
N ILE A 18 14.27 -7.05 -11.54
CA ILE A 18 15.05 -5.84 -11.87
C ILE A 18 16.41 -5.92 -11.16
N TYR A 19 17.49 -5.82 -11.97
CA TYR A 19 18.87 -5.90 -11.46
C TYR A 19 19.75 -4.79 -12.06
N PRO A 20 20.54 -4.09 -11.22
CA PRO A 20 20.63 -4.20 -9.76
C PRO A 20 19.30 -3.86 -9.07
N PRO A 21 19.15 -4.18 -7.77
CA PRO A 21 17.89 -3.94 -7.06
C PRO A 21 17.42 -2.49 -7.18
N ARG A 22 16.10 -2.29 -7.25
CA ARG A 22 15.43 -0.99 -7.46
C ARG A 22 15.47 -0.09 -6.21
N ASN A 23 16.66 0.24 -5.74
CA ASN A 23 16.89 1.10 -4.57
C ASN A 23 17.39 2.49 -4.98
N TYR A 24 17.51 3.39 -4.01
CA TYR A 24 17.90 4.79 -4.20
C TYR A 24 19.27 5.00 -4.90
N GLU A 25 20.18 4.03 -4.82
CA GLU A 25 21.49 4.08 -5.47
C GLU A 25 21.40 3.77 -6.98
N ASN A 26 20.46 2.92 -7.36
CA ASN A 26 20.29 2.34 -8.69
C ASN A 26 19.18 3.08 -9.47
N ILE A 27 19.43 4.33 -9.86
CA ILE A 27 18.43 5.19 -10.54
C ILE A 27 17.84 4.52 -11.79
N CYS A 28 18.65 3.81 -12.58
CA CYS A 28 18.15 3.12 -13.77
C CYS A 28 17.14 2.02 -13.43
N SER A 29 17.36 1.29 -12.34
CA SER A 29 16.44 0.25 -11.87
C SER A 29 15.15 0.84 -11.29
N LEU A 30 15.25 1.97 -10.59
CA LEU A 30 14.06 2.72 -10.13
C LEU A 30 13.26 3.25 -11.33
N GLU A 31 13.93 3.77 -12.35
CA GLU A 31 13.27 4.26 -13.55
C GLU A 31 12.64 3.11 -14.36
N GLU A 32 13.27 1.93 -14.41
CA GLU A 32 12.70 0.73 -15.02
C GLU A 32 11.41 0.31 -14.31
N ALA A 33 11.43 0.27 -12.97
CA ALA A 33 10.23 -0.03 -12.17
C ALA A 33 9.13 1.02 -12.37
N ALA A 34 9.46 2.31 -12.31
CA ALA A 34 8.52 3.40 -12.52
C ALA A 34 7.91 3.37 -13.93
N SER A 35 8.73 3.12 -14.96
CA SER A 35 8.27 3.01 -16.35
C SER A 35 7.38 1.80 -16.58
N TYR A 36 7.66 0.68 -15.93
CA TYR A 36 6.79 -0.49 -15.93
C TYR A 36 5.42 -0.17 -15.33
N ILE A 37 5.39 0.44 -14.14
CA ILE A 37 4.16 0.82 -13.45
C ILE A 37 3.36 1.83 -14.28
N GLU A 38 4.03 2.84 -14.83
CA GLU A 38 3.43 3.84 -15.73
C GLU A 38 2.82 3.18 -16.96
N GLY A 39 3.52 2.20 -17.55
CA GLY A 39 3.04 1.43 -18.70
C GLY A 39 1.81 0.56 -18.36
N GLU A 40 1.75 -0.03 -17.16
CA GLU A 40 0.57 -0.79 -16.71
C GLU A 40 -0.64 0.13 -16.48
N PHE A 41 -0.45 1.28 -15.83
CA PHE A 41 -1.50 2.29 -15.70
C PHE A 41 -1.94 2.86 -17.05
N GLY A 42 -0.99 3.05 -17.99
CA GLY A 42 -1.28 3.56 -19.34
C GLY A 42 -2.16 2.66 -20.21
N LYS A 43 -2.40 1.41 -19.79
CA LYS A 43 -3.34 0.49 -20.45
C LYS A 43 -4.80 0.74 -20.03
N LEU A 44 -5.03 1.57 -19.00
CA LEU A 44 -6.34 1.80 -18.39
C LEU A 44 -6.93 3.15 -18.85
N GLU A 45 -8.25 3.29 -18.77
CA GLU A 45 -8.94 4.57 -19.06
C GLU A 45 -8.81 5.55 -17.88
N CYS A 46 -7.59 6.03 -17.64
CA CYS A 46 -7.27 6.98 -16.58
C CYS A 46 -6.26 8.05 -17.04
N THR A 47 -6.07 9.08 -16.24
CA THR A 47 -4.98 10.03 -16.46
C THR A 47 -3.75 9.52 -15.72
N VAL A 48 -2.62 9.39 -16.43
CA VAL A 48 -1.34 8.99 -15.85
C VAL A 48 -0.40 10.17 -15.82
N GLU A 49 0.20 10.45 -14.66
CA GLU A 49 1.13 11.56 -14.44
C GLU A 49 2.33 11.07 -13.65
N SER A 50 3.51 11.62 -13.94
CA SER A 50 4.72 11.45 -13.14
C SER A 50 4.99 12.71 -12.32
N GLN A 51 5.10 12.57 -11.00
CA GLN A 51 5.48 13.65 -10.10
C GLN A 51 6.98 13.58 -9.84
N TYR A 52 7.75 14.39 -10.58
CA TYR A 52 9.22 14.47 -10.44
C TYR A 52 9.64 15.32 -9.24
N PHE A 53 10.71 14.90 -8.58
CA PHE A 53 11.32 15.65 -7.48
C PHE A 53 12.83 15.38 -7.38
N MET A 54 13.57 16.32 -6.80
CA MET A 54 15.02 16.27 -6.70
C MET A 54 15.44 15.97 -5.26
N VAL A 55 16.35 15.00 -5.10
CA VAL A 55 16.99 14.69 -3.83
C VAL A 55 18.48 14.54 -4.08
N GLU A 56 19.29 15.34 -3.38
CA GLU A 56 20.76 15.31 -3.47
C GLU A 56 21.31 15.40 -4.93
N GLY A 57 20.61 16.19 -5.77
CA GLY A 57 21.01 16.39 -7.17
C GLY A 57 20.62 15.26 -8.13
N ARG A 58 19.85 14.28 -7.67
CA ARG A 58 19.30 13.19 -8.47
C ARG A 58 17.79 13.37 -8.61
N GLU A 59 17.24 13.03 -9.76
CA GLU A 59 15.80 13.08 -10.04
C GLU A 59 15.15 11.73 -9.73
N TYR A 60 14.02 11.81 -9.02
CA TYR A 60 13.15 10.68 -8.70
C TYR A 60 11.72 11.03 -9.07
N ARG A 61 10.83 10.05 -9.15
CA ARG A 61 9.42 10.31 -9.45
C ARG A 61 8.46 9.37 -8.74
N ASN A 62 7.29 9.90 -8.37
CA ASN A 62 6.12 9.09 -8.11
C ASN A 62 5.34 8.90 -9.41
N VAL A 63 4.67 7.75 -9.56
CA VAL A 63 3.76 7.48 -10.68
C VAL A 63 2.33 7.54 -10.18
N ILE A 64 1.48 8.33 -10.84
CA ILE A 64 0.11 8.61 -10.39
C ILE A 64 -0.87 8.24 -11.50
N ALA A 65 -1.83 7.36 -11.21
CA ALA A 65 -2.98 7.07 -12.06
C ALA A 65 -4.26 7.60 -11.43
N SER A 66 -4.97 8.48 -12.14
CA SER A 66 -6.13 9.19 -11.63
C SER A 66 -7.39 8.85 -12.38
N PHE A 67 -8.41 8.42 -11.65
CA PHE A 67 -9.77 8.17 -12.17
C PHE A 67 -10.73 9.25 -11.67
N ASN A 68 -11.76 9.57 -12.46
CA ASN A 68 -12.79 10.56 -12.12
C ASN A 68 -12.21 11.96 -11.79
N THR A 69 -11.27 12.43 -12.59
CA THR A 69 -10.52 13.69 -12.35
C THR A 69 -11.39 14.94 -12.25
N GLY A 70 -12.63 14.90 -12.74
CA GLY A 70 -13.62 15.98 -12.59
C GLY A 70 -14.26 16.10 -11.20
N LYS A 71 -14.03 15.13 -10.29
CA LYS A 71 -14.55 15.17 -8.93
C LYS A 71 -13.59 15.92 -8.00
N LYS A 72 -14.15 16.68 -7.05
CA LYS A 72 -13.34 17.46 -6.07
C LYS A 72 -12.76 16.58 -4.98
N LYS A 73 -13.62 15.78 -4.32
CA LYS A 73 -13.17 14.88 -3.26
C LYS A 73 -12.21 13.85 -3.83
N ARG A 74 -11.19 13.49 -3.05
CA ARG A 74 -10.14 12.55 -3.46
C ARG A 74 -9.87 11.51 -2.39
N LEU A 75 -9.77 10.27 -2.80
CA LEU A 75 -9.18 9.20 -2.02
C LEU A 75 -7.86 8.80 -2.68
N ILE A 76 -6.82 8.66 -1.89
CA ILE A 76 -5.50 8.21 -2.36
C ILE A 76 -5.32 6.76 -1.95
N VAL A 77 -4.80 5.95 -2.87
CA VAL A 77 -4.34 4.58 -2.59
C VAL A 77 -2.88 4.52 -3.03
N GLY A 78 -1.99 4.03 -2.18
CA GLY A 78 -0.57 4.08 -2.52
C GLY A 78 0.24 2.90 -2.03
N ALA A 79 1.37 2.65 -2.71
CA ALA A 79 2.39 1.67 -2.37
C ALA A 79 3.74 2.16 -2.88
N HIS A 80 4.82 1.96 -2.13
CA HIS A 80 6.16 2.28 -2.62
C HIS A 80 6.69 1.20 -3.57
N TYR A 81 7.56 1.59 -4.49
CA TYR A 81 8.13 0.67 -5.46
C TYR A 81 9.65 0.47 -5.34
N ASP A 82 10.31 1.25 -4.51
CA ASP A 82 11.71 1.03 -4.15
C ASP A 82 11.86 -0.12 -3.15
N VAL A 83 13.09 -0.57 -2.93
CA VAL A 83 13.43 -1.64 -1.99
C VAL A 83 14.57 -1.23 -1.08
N CYS A 84 14.58 -1.81 0.12
CA CYS A 84 15.72 -1.74 1.01
C CYS A 84 16.93 -2.42 0.36
N ASN A 85 18.08 -1.85 0.49
CA ASN A 85 19.39 -2.27 -0.05
C ASN A 85 19.41 -3.64 -0.74
N GLY A 86 20.01 -4.17 -1.48
CA GLY A 86 20.23 -5.48 -2.08
C GLY A 86 19.09 -6.53 -2.05
N THR A 87 17.89 -6.18 -1.58
CA THR A 87 16.75 -7.12 -1.50
C THR A 87 15.99 -7.22 -2.81
N PRO A 88 15.41 -8.37 -3.16
CA PRO A 88 14.45 -8.47 -4.26
C PRO A 88 13.16 -7.71 -3.98
N GLY A 89 12.75 -7.63 -2.69
CA GLY A 89 11.57 -6.90 -2.24
C GLY A 89 10.29 -7.48 -2.81
N ALA A 90 10.08 -8.78 -2.65
CA ALA A 90 8.88 -9.43 -3.17
C ALA A 90 7.66 -9.08 -2.33
N ASP A 91 7.75 -9.22 -1.01
CA ASP A 91 6.72 -8.78 -0.08
C ASP A 91 6.83 -7.28 0.13
N ASP A 92 8.05 -6.79 0.36
CA ASP A 92 8.40 -5.41 0.62
C ASP A 92 9.05 -4.73 -0.60
N ASN A 93 8.32 -4.12 -1.56
CA ASN A 93 6.87 -3.94 -1.50
C ASN A 93 6.22 -4.28 -2.87
N ALA A 94 6.81 -5.23 -3.65
CA ALA A 94 6.24 -5.62 -4.94
C ALA A 94 4.84 -6.25 -4.79
N SER A 95 4.55 -6.92 -3.65
CA SER A 95 3.23 -7.47 -3.36
C SER A 95 2.15 -6.39 -3.35
N ALA A 96 2.42 -5.28 -2.69
CA ALA A 96 1.50 -4.15 -2.60
C ALA A 96 1.42 -3.34 -3.91
N VAL A 97 2.53 -3.17 -4.64
CA VAL A 97 2.50 -2.57 -5.98
C VAL A 97 1.63 -3.39 -6.92
N ALA A 98 1.75 -4.72 -6.90
CA ALA A 98 0.89 -5.61 -7.67
C ALA A 98 -0.58 -5.47 -7.28
N GLY A 99 -0.87 -5.37 -5.97
CA GLY A 99 -2.21 -5.09 -5.46
C GLY A 99 -2.77 -3.73 -5.90
N LEU A 100 -1.92 -2.69 -5.91
CA LEU A 100 -2.27 -1.35 -6.38
C LEU A 100 -2.68 -1.36 -7.86
N LEU A 101 -1.85 -1.99 -8.71
CA LEU A 101 -2.11 -2.14 -10.14
C LEU A 101 -3.40 -2.93 -10.41
N GLU A 102 -3.62 -3.99 -9.65
CA GLU A 102 -4.82 -4.82 -9.79
C GLU A 102 -6.10 -4.09 -9.32
N CYS A 103 -6.04 -3.31 -8.24
CA CYS A 103 -7.14 -2.44 -7.83
C CYS A 103 -7.51 -1.42 -8.92
N ALA A 104 -6.51 -0.79 -9.55
CA ALA A 104 -6.73 0.15 -10.64
C ALA A 104 -7.36 -0.55 -11.86
N ARG A 105 -6.87 -1.74 -12.23
CA ARG A 105 -7.44 -2.56 -13.31
C ARG A 105 -8.89 -2.94 -13.05
N LEU A 106 -9.21 -3.35 -11.81
CA LEU A 106 -10.58 -3.68 -11.42
C LEU A 106 -11.50 -2.47 -11.52
N LEU A 107 -11.00 -1.28 -11.14
CA LEU A 107 -11.75 -0.03 -11.24
C LEU A 107 -12.07 0.30 -12.69
N ASP A 108 -11.08 0.21 -13.59
CA ASP A 108 -11.27 0.43 -15.02
C ASP A 108 -12.24 -0.56 -15.63
N ALA A 109 -12.12 -1.85 -15.30
CA ALA A 109 -12.96 -2.90 -15.86
C ALA A 109 -14.42 -2.86 -15.37
N GLN A 110 -14.67 -2.46 -14.12
CA GLN A 110 -16.00 -2.46 -13.52
C GLN A 110 -16.70 -1.10 -13.61
N LYS A 111 -15.94 -0.02 -13.79
CA LYS A 111 -16.42 1.37 -13.94
C LYS A 111 -17.52 1.76 -12.93
N PRO A 112 -17.29 1.57 -11.62
CA PRO A 112 -18.29 1.93 -10.61
C PRO A 112 -18.56 3.44 -10.64
N VAL A 113 -19.80 3.83 -10.35
CA VAL A 113 -20.15 5.24 -10.22
C VAL A 113 -19.67 5.75 -8.86
N LEU A 114 -18.68 6.61 -8.86
CA LEU A 114 -18.10 7.20 -7.65
C LEU A 114 -18.27 8.72 -7.64
N ASP A 115 -18.55 9.29 -6.46
CA ASP A 115 -18.66 10.73 -6.25
C ASP A 115 -17.33 11.41 -5.88
N TYR A 116 -16.23 10.69 -6.03
CA TYR A 116 -14.88 11.15 -5.73
C TYR A 116 -13.87 10.67 -6.78
N ARG A 117 -12.74 11.37 -6.85
CA ARG A 117 -11.56 10.99 -7.59
C ARG A 117 -10.78 9.94 -6.81
N LEU A 118 -10.26 8.94 -7.52
CA LEU A 118 -9.30 7.99 -6.99
C LEU A 118 -7.94 8.25 -7.63
N ASP A 119 -6.93 8.45 -6.78
CA ASP A 119 -5.54 8.54 -7.19
C ASP A 119 -4.78 7.32 -6.68
N PHE A 120 -4.33 6.47 -7.60
CA PHE A 120 -3.40 5.37 -7.32
C PHE A 120 -1.99 5.91 -7.48
N VAL A 121 -1.19 5.83 -6.43
CA VAL A 121 0.15 6.43 -6.40
C VAL A 121 1.20 5.40 -6.04
N SER A 122 2.17 5.20 -6.92
CA SER A 122 3.35 4.40 -6.61
C SER A 122 4.46 5.34 -6.18
N PHE A 123 4.91 5.23 -4.91
CA PHE A 123 5.87 6.14 -4.30
C PHE A 123 7.30 5.66 -4.49
N CYS A 124 8.24 6.62 -4.56
CA CYS A 124 9.67 6.38 -4.57
C CYS A 124 10.30 6.83 -3.25
N LEU A 125 11.43 6.24 -2.88
CA LEU A 125 12.23 6.63 -1.71
C LEU A 125 11.49 6.46 -0.37
N GLU A 126 10.74 5.37 -0.21
CA GLU A 126 10.19 4.99 1.09
C GLU A 126 11.29 4.46 2.01
N GLU A 127 12.20 3.68 1.47
CA GLU A 127 13.21 2.91 2.17
C GLU A 127 14.38 3.76 2.73
N PRO A 128 15.12 3.25 3.73
CA PRO A 128 16.35 3.91 4.16
C PRO A 128 17.33 4.15 2.99
N PRO A 129 18.04 5.30 2.98
CA PRO A 129 18.20 6.26 4.07
C PRO A 129 17.12 7.36 4.12
N TYR A 130 16.16 7.37 3.20
CA TYR A 130 15.19 8.46 3.08
C TYR A 130 13.93 8.26 3.95
N PHE A 131 13.75 7.09 4.52
CA PHE A 131 12.64 6.80 5.43
C PHE A 131 12.54 7.86 6.55
N ARG A 132 11.32 8.37 6.78
CA ARG A 132 11.00 9.45 7.73
C ARG A 132 11.65 10.80 7.41
N THR A 133 12.11 11.01 6.19
CA THR A 133 12.60 12.32 5.74
C THR A 133 11.54 13.03 4.88
N PRO A 134 11.67 14.35 4.67
CA PRO A 134 10.79 15.08 3.74
C PRO A 134 11.02 14.72 2.26
N ASP A 135 12.04 13.92 1.97
CA ASP A 135 12.44 13.50 0.63
C ASP A 135 11.77 12.18 0.19
N MET A 136 11.04 11.50 1.09
CA MET A 136 10.17 10.40 0.69
C MET A 136 9.17 10.86 -0.38
N GLY A 137 8.96 10.06 -1.42
CA GLY A 137 7.97 10.36 -2.45
C GLY A 137 6.57 10.61 -1.89
N SER A 138 6.17 9.87 -0.87
CA SER A 138 4.91 10.10 -0.18
C SER A 138 4.86 11.42 0.59
N ALA A 139 5.99 11.90 1.13
CA ALA A 139 6.06 13.23 1.75
C ALA A 139 5.90 14.34 0.71
N VAL A 140 6.56 14.19 -0.45
CA VAL A 140 6.41 15.09 -1.59
C VAL A 140 4.96 15.12 -2.07
N HIS A 141 4.33 13.96 -2.24
CA HIS A 141 2.95 13.86 -2.68
C HIS A 141 1.98 14.42 -1.66
N ALA A 142 2.05 14.04 -0.39
CA ALA A 142 1.17 14.53 0.66
C ALA A 142 1.27 16.06 0.82
N ARG A 143 2.49 16.63 0.72
CA ARG A 143 2.70 18.08 0.74
C ARG A 143 2.01 18.78 -0.43
N SER A 144 2.02 18.19 -1.63
CA SER A 144 1.37 18.76 -2.81
C SER A 144 -0.16 18.82 -2.69
N LEU A 145 -0.75 18.03 -1.79
CA LEU A 145 -2.18 18.01 -1.53
C LEU A 145 -2.66 19.10 -0.53
N LEU A 146 -1.77 19.83 0.12
CA LEU A 146 -2.14 20.85 1.11
C LEU A 146 -3.12 21.92 0.61
N PRO A 147 -3.03 22.42 -0.65
CA PRO A 147 -4.02 23.34 -1.19
C PRO A 147 -5.43 22.75 -1.32
N PHE A 148 -5.54 21.43 -1.35
CA PHE A 148 -6.79 20.67 -1.53
C PHE A 148 -7.23 19.97 -0.23
N ARG A 149 -6.69 20.35 0.93
CA ARG A 149 -6.86 19.65 2.22
C ARG A 149 -8.30 19.24 2.52
N ASN A 150 -9.26 20.13 2.26
CA ASN A 150 -10.68 19.90 2.57
C ASN A 150 -11.36 18.91 1.61
N ASP A 151 -10.72 18.61 0.50
CA ASP A 151 -11.22 17.68 -0.51
C ASP A 151 -10.59 16.27 -0.37
N ILE A 152 -9.57 16.12 0.49
CA ILE A 152 -8.93 14.83 0.71
C ILE A 152 -9.73 14.02 1.74
N MET A 153 -10.27 12.88 1.29
CA MET A 153 -11.03 11.95 2.13
C MET A 153 -10.10 11.15 3.05
N GLY A 154 -8.94 10.77 2.53
CA GLY A 154 -7.91 10.01 3.23
C GLY A 154 -6.96 9.32 2.27
N MET A 155 -6.04 8.54 2.85
CA MET A 155 -5.08 7.72 2.13
C MET A 155 -5.10 6.29 2.67
N ILE A 156 -5.12 5.31 1.77
CA ILE A 156 -4.96 3.88 2.07
C ILE A 156 -3.61 3.45 1.52
N CYS A 157 -2.68 3.15 2.40
CA CYS A 157 -1.38 2.59 2.07
C CYS A 157 -1.49 1.07 1.99
N LEU A 158 -0.93 0.49 0.95
CA LEU A 158 -0.67 -0.94 0.85
C LEU A 158 0.83 -1.15 1.08
N ASP A 159 1.18 -1.98 2.04
CA ASP A 159 2.57 -2.25 2.36
C ASP A 159 2.70 -3.65 2.94
N MET A 160 3.45 -4.52 2.26
CA MET A 160 3.60 -5.94 2.58
C MET A 160 2.24 -6.62 2.80
N ILE A 161 1.68 -7.17 1.74
CA ILE A 161 0.36 -7.81 1.78
C ILE A 161 0.41 -9.28 1.33
N GLY A 162 1.61 -9.89 1.30
CA GLY A 162 1.83 -11.15 0.61
C GLY A 162 2.29 -12.32 1.47
N CYS A 163 2.82 -12.11 2.66
CA CYS A 163 3.37 -13.18 3.48
C CYS A 163 2.30 -13.74 4.42
N PHE A 164 1.92 -15.01 4.22
CA PHE A 164 0.92 -15.71 5.02
C PHE A 164 1.39 -17.09 5.46
N SER A 165 0.90 -17.56 6.62
CA SER A 165 1.16 -18.90 7.12
C SER A 165 0.02 -19.35 8.02
N ASP A 166 -0.43 -20.59 7.87
CA ASP A 166 -1.41 -21.23 8.74
C ASP A 166 -0.75 -22.05 9.86
N GLU A 167 0.60 -22.05 9.94
CA GLU A 167 1.35 -22.76 10.96
C GLU A 167 1.24 -22.06 12.32
N PRO A 168 0.96 -22.80 13.41
CA PRO A 168 0.98 -22.25 14.77
C PRO A 168 2.32 -21.62 15.12
N GLY A 169 2.29 -20.46 15.77
CA GLY A 169 3.50 -19.72 16.15
C GLY A 169 4.19 -18.98 15.00
N SER A 170 3.55 -18.90 13.82
CA SER A 170 4.08 -18.14 12.67
C SER A 170 3.91 -16.62 12.81
N GLN A 171 3.18 -16.16 13.84
CA GLN A 171 2.93 -14.75 14.11
C GLN A 171 3.50 -14.30 15.45
N ASP A 172 4.43 -13.37 15.44
CA ASP A 172 4.89 -12.71 16.65
C ASP A 172 3.90 -11.65 17.11
N ILE A 173 3.55 -11.67 18.39
CA ILE A 173 2.65 -10.69 19.02
C ILE A 173 3.48 -9.84 20.01
N PRO A 174 3.66 -8.54 19.73
CA PRO A 174 4.60 -7.69 20.47
C PRO A 174 4.20 -7.41 21.93
N LEU A 175 2.88 -7.42 22.23
CA LEU A 175 2.35 -7.17 23.56
C LEU A 175 1.57 -8.39 24.07
N LYS A 176 1.85 -8.83 25.31
CA LYS A 176 1.24 -10.05 25.89
C LYS A 176 -0.29 -10.01 25.95
N ASP A 177 -0.89 -8.86 26.22
CA ASP A 177 -2.33 -8.68 26.29
C ASP A 177 -3.01 -8.82 24.93
N LEU A 178 -2.31 -8.49 23.84
CA LEU A 178 -2.82 -8.64 22.47
C LEU A 178 -2.90 -10.09 22.01
N ARG A 179 -2.24 -11.04 22.65
CA ARG A 179 -2.38 -12.48 22.39
C ARG A 179 -3.79 -13.03 22.66
N LYS A 180 -4.65 -12.24 23.32
CA LYS A 180 -6.06 -12.57 23.51
C LYS A 180 -6.94 -12.13 22.35
N ILE A 181 -6.42 -11.26 21.47
CA ILE A 181 -7.15 -10.63 20.36
C ILE A 181 -6.67 -11.19 19.03
N PHE A 182 -5.35 -11.31 18.85
CA PHE A 182 -4.73 -11.77 17.63
C PHE A 182 -4.35 -13.24 17.70
N PRO A 183 -4.57 -14.00 16.62
CA PRO A 183 -4.08 -15.37 16.52
C PRO A 183 -2.55 -15.41 16.49
N ASP A 184 -1.97 -16.53 16.85
CA ASP A 184 -0.54 -16.80 16.72
C ASP A 184 -0.15 -17.38 15.35
N THR A 185 -1.13 -17.47 14.45
CA THR A 185 -0.96 -17.88 13.05
C THR A 185 -0.95 -16.66 12.14
N GLY A 186 -0.01 -16.58 11.21
CA GLY A 186 0.16 -15.47 10.28
C GLY A 186 -0.82 -15.47 9.11
N ASN A 187 -2.11 -15.58 9.35
CA ASN A 187 -3.15 -15.72 8.31
C ASN A 187 -4.20 -14.59 8.32
N PHE A 188 -3.82 -13.41 8.75
CA PHE A 188 -4.65 -12.20 8.79
C PHE A 188 -3.88 -10.99 8.29
N ILE A 189 -4.59 -9.88 8.09
CA ILE A 189 -4.03 -8.56 7.85
C ILE A 189 -4.42 -7.59 8.95
N ILE A 190 -3.64 -6.52 9.09
CA ILE A 190 -3.98 -5.38 9.94
C ILE A 190 -4.30 -4.15 9.10
N VAL A 191 -5.18 -3.31 9.62
CA VAL A 191 -5.41 -1.94 9.18
C VAL A 191 -4.87 -1.03 10.27
N ALA A 192 -3.64 -0.58 10.08
CA ALA A 192 -2.93 0.27 11.03
C ALA A 192 -3.40 1.72 10.90
N GLY A 193 -3.78 2.33 12.03
CA GLY A 193 -4.24 3.70 12.10
C GLY A 193 -3.82 4.40 13.39
N ARG A 194 -3.97 5.73 13.46
CA ARG A 194 -3.80 6.48 14.70
C ARG A 194 -5.05 6.47 15.55
N SER A 195 -4.91 6.49 16.87
CA SER A 195 -6.03 6.44 17.82
C SER A 195 -7.07 7.55 17.61
N HIS A 196 -6.65 8.77 17.26
CA HIS A 196 -7.57 9.87 16.97
C HIS A 196 -8.22 9.79 15.57
N GLN A 197 -7.78 8.87 14.71
CA GLN A 197 -8.35 8.54 13.40
C GLN A 197 -8.97 7.13 13.38
N LYS A 198 -9.22 6.55 14.55
CA LYS A 198 -9.72 5.18 14.72
C LYS A 198 -10.95 4.87 13.86
N ARG A 199 -11.90 5.83 13.77
CA ARG A 199 -13.11 5.65 12.96
C ARG A 199 -12.78 5.41 11.48
N PHE A 200 -11.79 6.11 10.91
CA PHE A 200 -11.37 5.88 9.53
C PHE A 200 -10.79 4.47 9.35
N ALA A 201 -9.93 4.03 10.27
CA ALA A 201 -9.37 2.68 10.23
C ALA A 201 -10.46 1.59 10.39
N GLU A 202 -11.40 1.77 11.33
CA GLU A 202 -12.52 0.83 11.53
C GLU A 202 -13.43 0.76 10.30
N THR A 203 -13.70 1.89 9.64
CA THR A 203 -14.48 1.92 8.40
C THR A 203 -13.78 1.12 7.29
N VAL A 204 -12.48 1.35 7.09
CA VAL A 204 -11.70 0.61 6.07
C VAL A 204 -11.68 -0.88 6.41
N THR A 205 -11.43 -1.25 7.67
CA THR A 205 -11.43 -2.66 8.11
C THR A 205 -12.78 -3.33 7.88
N GLY A 206 -13.89 -2.66 8.22
CA GLY A 206 -15.24 -3.17 8.03
C GLY A 206 -15.53 -3.46 6.56
N LEU A 207 -15.23 -2.50 5.69
CA LEU A 207 -15.43 -2.66 4.24
C LEU A 207 -14.55 -3.76 3.64
N ILE A 208 -13.29 -3.88 4.07
CA ILE A 208 -12.43 -4.98 3.64
C ILE A 208 -13.05 -6.33 4.03
N SER A 209 -13.50 -6.46 5.27
CA SER A 209 -14.05 -7.71 5.81
C SER A 209 -15.35 -8.17 5.12
N GLU A 210 -16.05 -7.29 4.42
CA GLU A 210 -17.24 -7.64 3.63
C GLU A 210 -16.92 -8.50 2.39
N LYS A 211 -15.68 -8.41 1.86
CA LYS A 211 -15.29 -9.06 0.60
C LYS A 211 -13.96 -9.81 0.66
N CYS A 212 -13.27 -9.79 1.79
CA CYS A 212 -12.02 -10.48 2.01
C CYS A 212 -12.26 -11.67 2.94
N SER A 213 -11.84 -12.87 2.53
CA SER A 213 -11.90 -14.07 3.39
C SER A 213 -10.74 -14.11 4.39
N VAL A 214 -9.66 -13.37 4.14
CA VAL A 214 -8.56 -13.18 5.11
C VAL A 214 -9.04 -12.25 6.22
N PRO A 215 -8.96 -12.66 7.50
CA PRO A 215 -9.35 -11.82 8.61
C PRO A 215 -8.59 -10.50 8.63
N ALA A 216 -9.29 -9.38 8.88
CA ALA A 216 -8.71 -8.06 8.98
C ALA A 216 -8.97 -7.45 10.37
N PHE A 217 -7.93 -6.89 10.99
CA PHE A 217 -8.01 -6.29 12.32
C PHE A 217 -7.59 -4.82 12.29
N THR A 218 -8.40 -3.95 12.90
CA THR A 218 -8.00 -2.56 13.16
C THR A 218 -6.98 -2.50 14.30
N VAL A 219 -5.85 -1.86 14.07
CA VAL A 219 -4.82 -1.63 15.08
C VAL A 219 -4.53 -0.14 15.22
N THR A 220 -4.93 0.44 16.36
CA THR A 220 -4.76 1.87 16.67
C THR A 220 -4.20 2.11 18.08
N ASP A 221 -3.56 1.09 18.65
CA ASP A 221 -3.01 1.16 20.01
C ASP A 221 -1.76 2.06 20.05
N PRO A 222 -1.75 3.17 20.81
CA PRO A 222 -0.60 4.08 20.87
C PRO A 222 0.69 3.42 21.35
N ARG A 223 0.63 2.31 22.08
CA ARG A 223 1.81 1.55 22.54
C ARG A 223 2.55 0.91 21.36
N LEU A 224 1.89 0.79 20.20
CA LEU A 224 2.44 0.20 18.99
C LEU A 224 2.85 1.25 17.95
N ASN A 225 2.78 2.54 18.24
CA ASN A 225 3.05 3.60 17.25
C ASN A 225 4.37 3.40 16.51
N SER A 226 5.43 2.95 17.17
CA SER A 226 6.73 2.67 16.53
C SER A 226 6.66 1.58 15.43
N LEU A 227 5.67 0.70 15.49
CA LEU A 227 5.40 -0.34 14.49
C LEU A 227 4.32 0.10 13.49
N LEU A 228 3.38 0.95 13.92
CA LEU A 228 2.28 1.42 13.09
C LEU A 228 2.67 2.59 12.17
N GLU A 229 3.86 3.17 12.35
CA GLU A 229 4.36 4.34 11.61
C GLU A 229 5.47 3.96 10.61
N LEU A 230 5.45 2.73 10.09
CA LEU A 230 6.53 2.18 9.28
C LEU A 230 6.18 2.11 7.77
N SER A 231 5.54 3.14 7.22
CA SER A 231 5.33 3.26 5.77
C SER A 231 4.85 4.66 5.36
N ASP A 232 4.54 4.83 4.08
CA ASP A 232 4.14 6.06 3.38
C ASP A 232 2.98 6.82 4.03
N HIS A 233 2.02 6.13 4.65
CA HIS A 233 0.88 6.72 5.35
C HIS A 233 1.29 7.67 6.49
N LEU A 234 2.49 7.47 7.08
CA LEU A 234 3.08 8.36 8.08
C LEU A 234 3.15 9.81 7.57
N ASN A 235 3.54 9.99 6.32
CA ASN A 235 3.65 11.33 5.74
C ASN A 235 2.31 12.03 5.59
N TYR A 236 1.24 11.28 5.29
CA TYR A 236 -0.11 11.86 5.29
C TYR A 236 -0.55 12.26 6.68
N TRP A 237 -0.25 11.47 7.70
CA TRP A 237 -0.48 11.85 9.10
C TRP A 237 0.27 13.13 9.49
N ASN A 238 1.52 13.25 9.05
CA ASN A 238 2.36 14.43 9.36
C ASN A 238 1.79 15.71 8.75
N TYR A 239 1.10 15.62 7.62
CA TYR A 239 0.39 16.73 6.99
C TYR A 239 -1.07 16.88 7.44
N GLY A 240 -1.55 16.04 8.39
CA GLY A 240 -2.87 16.14 9.01
C GLY A 240 -4.00 15.55 8.17
N PHE A 241 -3.69 14.62 7.26
CA PHE A 241 -4.69 13.84 6.54
C PHE A 241 -5.05 12.57 7.29
N ASN A 242 -6.25 12.06 7.07
CA ASN A 242 -6.58 10.68 7.47
C ASN A 242 -5.76 9.71 6.63
N ALA A 243 -5.19 8.70 7.29
CA ALA A 243 -4.51 7.63 6.58
C ALA A 243 -4.53 6.31 7.36
N VAL A 244 -4.42 5.20 6.64
CA VAL A 244 -4.23 3.87 7.20
C VAL A 244 -3.22 3.10 6.36
N MET A 245 -2.57 2.10 6.97
CA MET A 245 -1.75 1.11 6.27
C MET A 245 -2.40 -0.26 6.38
N ILE A 246 -2.56 -0.94 5.27
CA ILE A 246 -2.95 -2.35 5.19
C ILE A 246 -1.68 -3.16 5.06
N ASN A 247 -1.46 -4.08 6.01
CA ASN A 247 -0.18 -4.77 6.15
C ASN A 247 -0.38 -6.19 6.71
N ASP A 248 0.48 -7.11 6.34
CA ASP A 248 0.51 -8.48 6.83
C ASP A 248 1.26 -8.63 8.17
N THR A 249 1.70 -7.54 8.76
CA THR A 249 2.50 -7.41 9.98
C THR A 249 4.01 -7.45 9.81
N ALA A 250 4.51 -7.43 8.57
CA ALA A 250 5.92 -7.26 8.24
C ALA A 250 6.87 -8.15 9.05
N MET A 251 7.90 -7.58 9.69
CA MET A 251 8.91 -8.32 10.47
C MET A 251 8.35 -9.19 11.60
N LEU A 252 7.11 -8.96 12.05
CA LEU A 252 6.47 -9.80 13.05
C LEU A 252 6.06 -11.16 12.48
N ARG A 253 6.01 -11.29 11.15
CA ARG A 253 5.65 -12.50 10.40
C ARG A 253 6.74 -12.88 9.41
N ASN A 254 7.08 -11.99 8.48
CA ASN A 254 8.08 -12.21 7.45
C ASN A 254 9.51 -12.09 8.03
N LYS A 255 10.16 -13.23 8.27
CA LYS A 255 11.54 -13.26 8.79
C LYS A 255 12.59 -12.86 7.74
N ASN A 256 12.17 -12.66 6.49
CA ASN A 256 12.99 -12.17 5.38
C ASN A 256 12.85 -10.65 5.14
N TYR A 257 12.09 -9.94 5.96
CA TYR A 257 11.97 -8.48 5.91
C TYR A 257 13.36 -7.83 5.83
N HIS A 258 13.58 -6.99 4.82
CA HIS A 258 14.86 -6.32 4.51
C HIS A 258 16.05 -7.28 4.30
N LYS A 259 15.80 -8.48 3.75
CA LYS A 259 16.85 -9.48 3.46
C LYS A 259 16.73 -10.01 2.04
N GLU A 260 17.82 -10.62 1.55
CA GLU A 260 17.87 -11.29 0.24
C GLU A 260 16.84 -12.43 0.09
N GLY A 261 16.34 -12.95 1.21
CA GLY A 261 15.32 -14.01 1.24
C GLY A 261 13.89 -13.52 1.04
N ASP A 262 13.65 -12.20 0.85
CA ASP A 262 12.34 -11.66 0.50
C ASP A 262 12.05 -11.88 -0.99
N THR A 263 11.70 -13.12 -1.32
CA THR A 263 11.54 -13.62 -2.68
C THR A 263 10.11 -14.04 -2.98
N ILE A 264 9.75 -14.11 -4.27
CA ILE A 264 8.39 -14.37 -4.74
C ILE A 264 7.81 -15.69 -4.23
N GLU A 265 8.65 -16.70 -3.96
CA GLU A 265 8.24 -18.01 -3.46
C GLU A 265 7.72 -17.99 -2.02
N LYS A 266 7.90 -16.85 -1.32
CA LYS A 266 7.40 -16.64 0.05
C LYS A 266 5.97 -16.09 0.08
N LEU A 267 5.42 -15.71 -1.07
CA LEU A 267 4.13 -15.05 -1.18
C LEU A 267 2.99 -16.03 -1.44
N ASP A 268 1.85 -15.77 -0.83
CA ASP A 268 0.59 -16.48 -1.08
C ASP A 268 -0.32 -15.64 -1.99
N PHE A 269 -0.23 -15.85 -3.29
CA PHE A 269 -1.01 -15.11 -4.28
C PHE A 269 -2.52 -15.35 -4.21
N VAL A 270 -2.97 -16.44 -3.58
CA VAL A 270 -4.41 -16.65 -3.34
C VAL A 270 -4.88 -15.69 -2.26
N LYS A 271 -4.13 -15.59 -1.16
CA LYS A 271 -4.46 -14.65 -0.07
C LYS A 271 -4.25 -13.19 -0.49
N ILE A 272 -3.22 -12.86 -1.28
CA ILE A 272 -3.05 -11.53 -1.87
C ILE A 272 -4.31 -11.15 -2.67
N ALA A 273 -4.83 -12.04 -3.52
CA ALA A 273 -6.02 -11.76 -4.31
C ALA A 273 -7.26 -11.48 -3.43
N GLU A 274 -7.42 -12.21 -2.33
CA GLU A 274 -8.49 -11.96 -1.35
C GLU A 274 -8.33 -10.58 -0.68
N VAL A 275 -7.11 -10.23 -0.25
CA VAL A 275 -6.82 -8.90 0.31
C VAL A 275 -7.15 -7.80 -0.70
N VAL A 276 -6.71 -7.96 -1.95
CA VAL A 276 -6.97 -6.98 -3.03
C VAL A 276 -8.47 -6.85 -3.32
N ASN A 277 -9.24 -7.93 -3.29
CA ASN A 277 -10.71 -7.87 -3.42
C ASN A 277 -11.34 -7.06 -2.28
N GLY A 278 -10.87 -7.25 -1.05
CA GLY A 278 -11.31 -6.45 0.10
C GLY A 278 -10.90 -4.97 -0.03
N CYS A 279 -9.66 -4.70 -0.44
CA CYS A 279 -9.18 -3.34 -0.68
C CYS A 279 -9.99 -2.65 -1.79
N TYR A 280 -10.24 -3.33 -2.91
CA TYR A 280 -11.07 -2.80 -3.99
C TYR A 280 -12.49 -2.47 -3.50
N HIS A 281 -13.09 -3.35 -2.69
CA HIS A 281 -14.39 -3.07 -2.11
C HIS A 281 -14.35 -1.85 -1.19
N ALA A 282 -13.33 -1.73 -0.34
CA ALA A 282 -13.19 -0.58 0.55
C ALA A 282 -13.04 0.74 -0.24
N ILE A 283 -12.14 0.80 -1.22
CA ILE A 283 -11.89 2.02 -2.00
C ILE A 283 -13.08 2.46 -2.85
N THR A 284 -13.98 1.55 -3.22
CA THR A 284 -15.18 1.87 -4.01
C THR A 284 -16.42 2.15 -3.18
N ASN A 285 -16.41 1.85 -1.88
CA ASN A 285 -17.58 2.01 -0.99
C ASN A 285 -17.37 3.01 0.16
N ILE A 286 -16.14 3.45 0.42
CA ILE A 286 -15.83 4.36 1.54
C ILE A 286 -16.55 5.72 1.45
N GLY A 287 -16.98 6.14 0.27
CA GLY A 287 -17.75 7.36 0.06
C GLY A 287 -19.24 7.25 0.37
N ASN A 288 -19.75 6.03 0.62
CA ASN A 288 -21.15 5.81 0.92
C ASN A 288 -21.51 6.36 2.32
N PRO A 289 -22.63 7.10 2.47
CA PRO A 289 -23.02 7.63 3.78
C PRO A 289 -23.21 6.56 4.86
N SER A 290 -23.57 5.33 4.47
CA SER A 290 -23.71 4.17 5.37
C SER A 290 -22.38 3.61 5.88
N ALA A 291 -21.28 3.88 5.22
CA ALA A 291 -19.96 3.40 5.66
C ALA A 291 -19.48 4.05 6.98
N PHE A 292 -20.10 5.17 7.38
CA PHE A 292 -19.76 5.92 8.59
C PHE A 292 -20.86 5.84 9.67
N GLN A 293 -21.87 5.02 9.49
CA GLN A 293 -22.89 4.74 10.51
C GLN A 293 -22.47 3.57 11.40
#